data_f78cfc0b46fa01405962ba5d0add30ed
#
_entry.id   f78cfc0b46fa01405962ba5d0add30ed
#
_cell.length_a   1.000
_cell.length_b   1.000
_cell.length_c   1.000
_cell.angle_alpha   90.00
_cell.angle_beta   90.00
_cell.angle_gamma   90.00
#
_symmetry.space_group_name_H-M   'P 1'
#
loop_
_entity.id
_entity.type
_entity.pdbx_description
1 polymer ?
#
loop_
_entity_poly.entity_id
_entity_poly.type
_entity_poly.pdbx_seq_one_letter_code
_entity_poly.pdbx_strand_id
1 'polypeptide(L)'
;MRPPRELGARLDTILAHGERLVRPLPIRALDRPLPAGEGCVRDLAFRLFRGALAYVDGMDMGELRQAWLRETAPPDLVEGAAVARYGALVRGRVAGWFEGAGPGEFTRLIETGGGPSTGHGLLDRGVSRAEQQLRDLRDVAVGLGVPVEELP
;
A
#
# COMPACT_ATOMS: atom_id res chain seq x y z
N MET A 1 -1.57 11.80 15.49
CA MET A 1 -0.59 11.15 14.60
C MET A 1 0.05 9.97 15.32
N ARG A 2 0.20 8.84 14.65
CA ARG A 2 0.79 7.63 15.25
C ARG A 2 2.25 7.86 15.59
N PRO A 3 2.76 7.31 16.74
CA PRO A 3 4.20 7.36 17.02
C PRO A 3 5.01 6.64 15.95
N PRO A 4 6.23 7.07 15.65
CA PRO A 4 7.07 6.43 14.62
C PRO A 4 7.21 4.91 14.79
N ARG A 5 7.34 4.43 16.03
CA ARG A 5 7.49 2.99 16.32
C ARG A 5 6.27 2.15 15.93
N GLU A 6 5.09 2.76 15.80
CA GLU A 6 3.86 2.06 15.43
C GLU A 6 3.63 2.01 13.93
N LEU A 7 4.24 2.92 13.18
CA LEU A 7 4.00 3.04 11.74
C LEU A 7 4.40 1.78 10.97
N GLY A 8 5.59 1.28 11.23
CA GLY A 8 6.10 0.09 10.55
C GLY A 8 5.26 -1.16 10.84
N ALA A 9 4.93 -1.38 12.11
CA ALA A 9 4.13 -2.53 12.52
C ALA A 9 2.72 -2.45 11.94
N ARG A 10 2.11 -1.27 11.94
CA ARG A 10 0.78 -1.07 11.38
C ARG A 10 0.77 -1.30 9.87
N LEU A 11 1.75 -0.76 9.18
CA LEU A 11 1.87 -0.94 7.72
C LEU A 11 2.08 -2.42 7.36
N ASP A 12 2.92 -3.13 8.10
CA ASP A 12 3.13 -4.56 7.90
C ASP A 12 1.83 -5.35 8.04
N THR A 13 1.04 -5.07 9.07
CA THR A 13 -0.27 -5.69 9.29
C THR A 13 -1.21 -5.44 8.12
N ILE A 14 -1.30 -4.19 7.64
CA ILE A 14 -2.14 -3.81 6.51
C ILE A 14 -1.74 -4.57 5.25
N LEU A 15 -0.45 -4.59 4.94
CA LEU A 15 0.06 -5.26 3.73
C LEU A 15 -0.16 -6.77 3.78
N ALA A 16 0.03 -7.39 4.95
CA ALA A 16 -0.24 -8.81 5.14
C ALA A 16 -1.72 -9.16 4.89
N HIS A 17 -2.64 -8.32 5.37
CA HIS A 17 -4.07 -8.47 5.08
C HIS A 17 -4.35 -8.34 3.58
N GLY A 18 -3.74 -7.37 2.92
CA GLY A 18 -3.88 -7.18 1.47
C GLY A 18 -3.46 -8.40 0.68
N GLU A 19 -2.36 -9.03 1.07
CA GLU A 19 -1.89 -10.28 0.44
C GLU A 19 -2.94 -11.39 0.57
N ARG A 20 -3.51 -11.55 1.76
CA ARG A 20 -4.54 -12.58 2.01
C ARG A 20 -5.83 -12.32 1.23
N LEU A 21 -6.22 -11.06 1.08
CA LEU A 21 -7.43 -10.70 0.33
C LEU A 21 -7.28 -10.92 -1.17
N VAL A 22 -6.13 -10.57 -1.74
CA VAL A 22 -5.95 -10.63 -3.20
C VAL A 22 -5.61 -12.03 -3.70
N ARG A 23 -4.88 -12.82 -2.91
CA ARG A 23 -4.37 -14.12 -3.33
C ARG A 23 -5.45 -15.05 -3.91
N PRO A 24 -6.63 -15.22 -3.27
CA PRO A 24 -7.65 -16.15 -3.77
C PRO A 24 -8.51 -15.57 -4.89
N LEU A 25 -8.37 -14.30 -5.27
CA LEU A 25 -9.24 -13.69 -6.26
C LEU A 25 -8.97 -14.26 -7.66
N PRO A 26 -10.00 -14.75 -8.36
CA PRO A 26 -9.84 -15.23 -9.73
C PRO A 26 -9.60 -14.06 -10.69
N ILE A 27 -9.02 -14.35 -11.85
CA ILE A 27 -8.68 -13.31 -12.86
C ILE A 27 -9.91 -12.48 -13.23
N ARG A 28 -11.06 -13.12 -13.41
CA ARG A 28 -12.31 -12.40 -13.74
C ARG A 28 -12.74 -11.40 -12.67
N ALA A 29 -12.44 -11.69 -11.39
CA ALA A 29 -12.70 -10.76 -10.30
C ALA A 29 -11.69 -9.61 -10.31
N LEU A 30 -10.42 -9.92 -10.58
CA LEU A 30 -9.35 -8.93 -10.68
C LEU A 30 -9.55 -7.97 -11.85
N ASP A 31 -10.19 -8.41 -12.93
CA ASP A 31 -10.46 -7.60 -14.12
C ASP A 31 -11.71 -6.71 -13.96
N ARG A 32 -12.47 -6.86 -12.89
CA ARG A 32 -13.68 -6.05 -12.67
C ARG A 32 -13.33 -4.58 -12.55
N PRO A 33 -14.06 -3.71 -13.26
CA PRO A 33 -13.92 -2.26 -13.11
C PRO A 33 -14.28 -1.82 -11.69
N LEU A 34 -13.53 -0.84 -11.17
CA LEU A 34 -13.87 -0.22 -9.89
C LEU A 34 -15.09 0.70 -10.05
N PRO A 35 -15.94 0.83 -9.01
CA PRO A 35 -17.12 1.71 -9.08
C PRO A 35 -16.78 3.17 -9.40
N ALA A 36 -15.61 3.65 -8.95
CA ALA A 36 -15.13 5.01 -9.21
C ALA A 36 -14.53 5.19 -10.61
N GLY A 37 -14.43 4.14 -11.43
CA GLY A 37 -13.90 4.22 -12.80
C GLY A 37 -12.38 4.36 -12.90
N GLU A 38 -11.63 4.16 -11.83
CA GLU A 38 -10.17 4.30 -11.79
C GLU A 38 -9.45 2.96 -11.92
N GLY A 39 -9.69 2.24 -12.99
CA GLY A 39 -9.08 0.95 -13.26
C GLY A 39 -9.90 -0.21 -12.72
N CYS A 40 -9.25 -1.33 -12.44
CA CYS A 40 -9.88 -2.57 -12.02
C CYS A 40 -9.43 -2.97 -10.59
N VAL A 41 -10.00 -4.06 -10.10
CA VAL A 41 -9.70 -4.60 -8.77
C VAL A 41 -8.20 -4.92 -8.63
N ARG A 42 -7.58 -5.46 -9.68
CA ARG A 42 -6.13 -5.72 -9.70
C ARG A 42 -5.33 -4.45 -9.45
N ASP A 43 -5.73 -3.35 -10.09
CA ASP A 43 -5.07 -2.05 -9.92
C ASP A 43 -5.21 -1.54 -8.49
N LEU A 44 -6.36 -1.70 -7.87
CA LEU A 44 -6.58 -1.32 -6.48
C LEU A 44 -5.63 -2.08 -5.54
N ALA A 45 -5.55 -3.40 -5.70
CA ALA A 45 -4.64 -4.24 -4.91
C ALA A 45 -3.17 -3.86 -5.16
N PHE A 46 -2.80 -3.65 -6.41
CA PHE A 46 -1.45 -3.22 -6.77
C PHE A 46 -1.10 -1.88 -6.11
N ARG A 47 -2.00 -0.91 -6.16
CA ARG A 47 -1.77 0.43 -5.57
C ARG A 47 -1.64 0.39 -4.06
N LEU A 48 -2.27 -0.56 -3.38
CA LEU A 48 -2.06 -0.76 -1.94
C LEU A 48 -0.57 -1.03 -1.67
N PHE A 49 0.01 -1.97 -2.39
CA PHE A 49 1.42 -2.34 -2.21
C PHE A 49 2.36 -1.29 -2.79
N ARG A 50 2.12 -0.87 -4.02
CA ARG A 50 2.96 0.14 -4.69
C ARG A 50 2.96 1.46 -3.93
N GLY A 51 1.81 1.85 -3.37
CA GLY A 51 1.70 3.06 -2.56
C GLY A 51 2.59 3.01 -1.33
N ALA A 52 2.56 1.91 -0.58
CA ALA A 52 3.43 1.74 0.59
C ALA A 52 4.91 1.83 0.20
N LEU A 53 5.30 1.20 -0.90
CA LEU A 53 6.66 1.28 -1.41
C LEU A 53 7.02 2.72 -1.83
N ALA A 54 6.11 3.44 -2.46
CA ALA A 54 6.32 4.82 -2.87
C ALA A 54 6.62 5.74 -1.69
N TYR A 55 5.92 5.59 -0.58
CA TYR A 55 6.19 6.38 0.62
C TYR A 55 7.58 6.09 1.19
N VAL A 56 7.98 4.82 1.24
CA VAL A 56 9.33 4.43 1.69
C VAL A 56 10.41 4.94 0.73
N ASP A 57 10.20 4.80 -0.57
CA ASP A 57 11.13 5.33 -1.58
C ASP A 57 11.22 6.86 -1.49
N GLY A 58 10.11 7.53 -1.21
CA GLY A 58 10.07 8.98 -0.97
C GLY A 58 10.94 9.39 0.21
N MET A 59 10.96 8.58 1.27
CA MET A 59 11.84 8.80 2.42
C MET A 59 13.32 8.73 2.00
N ASP A 60 13.68 7.73 1.20
CA ASP A 60 15.05 7.56 0.73
C ASP A 60 15.49 8.67 -0.24
N MET A 61 14.59 9.08 -1.12
CA MET A 61 14.88 10.08 -2.16
C MET A 61 14.71 11.53 -1.69
N GLY A 62 14.04 11.75 -0.57
CA GLY A 62 13.70 13.10 -0.11
C GLY A 62 12.55 13.75 -0.87
N GLU A 63 11.83 12.99 -1.68
CA GLU A 63 10.74 13.46 -2.52
C GLU A 63 9.71 12.35 -2.74
N LEU A 64 8.42 12.66 -2.54
CA LEU A 64 7.32 11.77 -2.94
C LEU A 64 6.65 12.33 -4.20
N ARG A 65 6.67 11.57 -5.27
CA ARG A 65 6.01 11.92 -6.53
C ARG A 65 4.60 11.34 -6.57
N GLN A 66 3.61 12.20 -6.79
CA GLN A 66 2.19 11.78 -6.84
C GLN A 66 1.93 10.74 -7.94
N ALA A 67 2.66 10.80 -9.05
CA ALA A 67 2.54 9.83 -10.13
C ALA A 67 2.77 8.37 -9.67
N TRP A 68 3.64 8.16 -8.68
CA TRP A 68 3.90 6.81 -8.16
C TRP A 68 2.68 6.19 -7.48
N LEU A 69 1.77 7.03 -6.97
CA LEU A 69 0.57 6.58 -6.27
C LEU A 69 -0.58 6.22 -7.22
N ARG A 70 -0.42 6.51 -8.53
CA ARG A 70 -1.46 6.32 -9.55
C ARG A 70 -1.11 5.24 -10.55
N GLU A 71 0.01 4.54 -10.37
CA GLU A 71 0.42 3.49 -11.28
C GLU A 71 -0.61 2.36 -11.33
N THR A 72 -0.75 1.77 -12.51
CA THR A 72 -1.58 0.58 -12.71
C THR A 72 -0.71 -0.67 -12.64
N ALA A 73 -1.34 -1.81 -12.39
CA ALA A 73 -0.64 -3.08 -12.32
C ALA A 73 0.09 -3.39 -13.63
N PRO A 74 1.38 -3.79 -13.57
CA PRO A 74 2.09 -4.23 -14.76
C PRO A 74 1.41 -5.44 -15.41
N PRO A 75 1.57 -5.64 -16.74
CA PRO A 75 0.92 -6.72 -17.47
C PRO A 75 1.27 -8.14 -17.00
N ASP A 76 2.41 -8.32 -16.34
CA ASP A 76 2.83 -9.61 -15.81
C ASP A 76 2.17 -9.99 -14.48
N LEU A 77 1.54 -9.05 -13.79
CA LEU A 77 0.78 -9.33 -12.56
C LEU A 77 -0.67 -9.72 -12.89
N VAL A 78 -0.86 -10.86 -13.51
CA VAL A 78 -2.18 -11.30 -14.00
C VAL A 78 -3.03 -11.92 -12.90
N GLU A 79 -2.45 -12.82 -12.11
CA GLU A 79 -3.16 -13.63 -11.12
C GLU A 79 -3.07 -13.04 -9.73
N GLY A 80 -4.04 -13.36 -8.87
CA GLY A 80 -4.04 -12.96 -7.47
C GLY A 80 -2.77 -13.38 -6.72
N ALA A 81 -2.27 -14.57 -7.00
CA ALA A 81 -1.02 -15.07 -6.43
C ALA A 81 0.19 -14.21 -6.85
N ALA A 82 0.21 -13.72 -8.10
CA ALA A 82 1.29 -12.85 -8.58
C ALA A 82 1.25 -11.49 -7.88
N VAL A 83 0.07 -10.90 -7.74
CA VAL A 83 -0.10 -9.64 -7.00
C VAL A 83 0.29 -9.81 -5.54
N ALA A 84 -0.12 -10.92 -4.91
CA ALA A 84 0.25 -11.22 -3.52
C ALA A 84 1.76 -11.38 -3.34
N ARG A 85 2.46 -12.01 -4.30
CA ARG A 85 3.92 -12.13 -4.26
C ARG A 85 4.61 -10.76 -4.35
N TYR A 86 4.10 -9.91 -5.21
CA TYR A 86 4.58 -8.52 -5.26
C TYR A 86 4.38 -7.83 -3.91
N GLY A 87 3.21 -8.01 -3.30
CA GLY A 87 2.92 -7.48 -1.96
C GLY A 87 3.89 -7.98 -0.90
N ALA A 88 4.25 -9.27 -0.93
CA ALA A 88 5.23 -9.83 -0.01
C ALA A 88 6.63 -9.23 -0.17
N LEU A 89 7.05 -8.98 -1.41
CA LEU A 89 8.32 -8.30 -1.69
C LEU A 89 8.32 -6.87 -1.15
N VAL A 90 7.25 -6.14 -1.38
CA VAL A 90 7.07 -4.77 -0.84
C VAL A 90 7.11 -4.80 0.68
N ARG A 91 6.39 -5.72 1.32
CA ARG A 91 6.35 -5.83 2.77
C ARG A 91 7.75 -6.05 3.36
N GLY A 92 8.56 -6.92 2.74
CA GLY A 92 9.94 -7.14 3.15
C GLY A 92 10.80 -5.88 3.01
N ARG A 93 10.64 -5.13 1.92
CA ARG A 93 11.37 -3.88 1.67
C ARG A 93 10.98 -2.81 2.72
N VAL A 94 9.70 -2.68 3.00
CA VAL A 94 9.17 -1.73 3.99
C VAL A 94 9.68 -2.08 5.38
N ALA A 95 9.59 -3.34 5.79
CA ALA A 95 10.09 -3.79 7.09
C ALA A 95 11.59 -3.52 7.25
N GLY A 96 12.38 -3.79 6.23
CA GLY A 96 13.81 -3.52 6.23
C GLY A 96 14.14 -2.04 6.39
N TRP A 97 13.35 -1.17 5.73
CA TRP A 97 13.53 0.26 5.88
C TRP A 97 13.28 0.73 7.33
N PHE A 98 12.16 0.29 7.93
CA PHE A 98 11.84 0.66 9.32
C PHE A 98 12.86 0.13 10.33
N GLU A 99 13.41 -1.05 10.11
CA GLU A 99 14.48 -1.61 10.96
C GLU A 99 15.74 -0.76 10.93
N GLY A 100 16.08 -0.20 9.77
CA GLY A 100 17.28 0.63 9.59
C GLY A 100 17.09 2.11 9.87
N ALA A 101 15.83 2.58 10.02
CA ALA A 101 15.56 3.99 10.17
C ALA A 101 15.93 4.52 11.55
N GLY A 102 16.72 5.60 11.56
CA GLY A 102 17.04 6.33 12.79
C GLY A 102 16.05 7.48 13.04
N PRO A 103 16.13 8.11 14.24
CA PRO A 103 15.23 9.23 14.59
C PRO A 103 15.27 10.39 13.60
N GLY A 104 16.41 10.67 13.00
CA GLY A 104 16.58 11.76 12.03
C GLY A 104 15.77 11.60 10.77
N GLU A 105 15.44 10.37 10.37
CA GLU A 105 14.61 10.10 9.21
C GLU A 105 13.19 10.68 9.38
N PHE A 106 12.65 10.60 10.60
CA PHE A 106 11.28 11.04 10.88
C PHE A 106 11.14 12.56 11.01
N THR A 107 12.23 13.26 11.26
CA THR A 107 12.23 14.74 11.35
C THR A 107 12.68 15.42 10.06
N ARG A 108 13.25 14.66 9.14
CA ARG A 108 13.72 15.15 7.84
C ARG A 108 12.55 15.69 7.03
N LEU A 109 12.78 16.78 6.28
CA LEU A 109 11.78 17.33 5.36
C LEU A 109 11.81 16.59 4.02
N ILE A 110 10.65 16.18 3.57
CA ILE A 110 10.44 15.47 2.30
C ILE A 110 9.54 16.32 1.41
N GLU A 111 9.96 16.55 0.18
CA GLU A 111 9.15 17.27 -0.80
C GLU A 111 7.98 16.42 -1.26
N THR A 112 6.81 17.03 -1.31
CA THR A 112 5.59 16.42 -1.86
C THR A 112 4.95 17.38 -2.84
N GLY A 113 3.97 16.92 -3.60
CA GLY A 113 3.22 17.79 -4.51
C GLY A 113 2.49 18.94 -3.82
N GLY A 114 2.23 18.83 -2.52
CA GLY A 114 1.58 19.83 -1.70
C GLY A 114 2.52 20.66 -0.81
N GLY A 115 3.84 20.55 -1.04
CA GLY A 115 4.87 21.21 -0.24
C GLY A 115 5.62 20.25 0.68
N PRO A 116 6.60 20.74 1.46
CA PRO A 116 7.41 19.88 2.33
C PRO A 116 6.61 19.31 3.49
N SER A 117 6.92 18.08 3.86
CA SER A 117 6.37 17.38 5.03
C SER A 117 7.50 16.74 5.81
N THR A 118 7.33 16.60 7.13
CA THR A 118 8.27 15.78 7.89
C THR A 118 8.12 14.32 7.46
N GLY A 119 9.20 13.54 7.60
CA GLY A 119 9.15 12.10 7.32
C GLY A 119 8.09 11.40 8.16
N HIS A 120 7.97 11.78 9.44
CA HIS A 120 6.92 11.26 10.33
C HIS A 120 5.51 11.54 9.78
N GLY A 121 5.23 12.79 9.42
CA GLY A 121 3.93 13.17 8.86
C GLY A 121 3.63 12.47 7.54
N LEU A 122 4.63 12.35 6.68
CA LEU A 122 4.51 11.67 5.40
C LEU A 122 4.14 10.19 5.58
N LEU A 123 4.89 9.49 6.43
CA LEU A 123 4.65 8.06 6.68
C LEU A 123 3.31 7.82 7.38
N ASP A 124 2.90 8.69 8.29
CA ASP A 124 1.58 8.59 8.93
C ASP A 124 0.45 8.72 7.89
N ARG A 125 0.58 9.65 6.95
CA ARG A 125 -0.38 9.76 5.83
C ARG A 125 -0.35 8.53 4.93
N GLY A 126 0.84 7.96 4.71
CA GLY A 126 1.00 6.72 3.95
C GLY A 126 0.26 5.55 4.60
N VAL A 127 0.35 5.43 5.92
CA VAL A 127 -0.40 4.40 6.67
C VAL A 127 -1.90 4.64 6.56
N SER A 128 -2.37 5.88 6.73
CA SER A 128 -3.80 6.21 6.61
C SER A 128 -4.34 5.89 5.21
N ARG A 129 -3.56 6.19 4.16
CA ARG A 129 -3.90 5.85 2.78
C ARG A 129 -3.99 4.34 2.59
N ALA A 130 -3.01 3.60 3.11
CA ALA A 130 -3.01 2.14 3.01
C ALA A 130 -4.20 1.52 3.74
N GLU A 131 -4.57 2.05 4.92
CA GLU A 131 -5.77 1.62 5.64
C GLU A 131 -7.03 1.82 4.82
N GLN A 132 -7.18 2.96 4.17
CA GLN A 132 -8.34 3.23 3.31
C GLN A 132 -8.40 2.29 2.12
N GLN A 133 -7.27 2.07 1.46
CA GLN A 133 -7.20 1.16 0.32
C GLN A 133 -7.48 -0.30 0.71
N LEU A 134 -7.03 -0.70 1.89
CA LEU A 134 -7.35 -2.03 2.40
C LEU A 134 -8.85 -2.18 2.65
N ARG A 135 -9.50 -1.17 3.22
CA ARG A 135 -10.96 -1.17 3.40
C ARG A 135 -11.68 -1.27 2.06
N ASP A 136 -11.25 -0.51 1.07
CA ASP A 136 -11.84 -0.54 -0.28
C ASP A 136 -11.68 -1.93 -0.91
N LEU A 137 -10.51 -2.54 -0.79
CA LEU A 137 -10.23 -3.88 -1.29
C LEU A 137 -11.09 -4.94 -0.57
N ARG A 138 -11.22 -4.81 0.73
CA ARG A 138 -12.07 -5.68 1.54
C ARG A 138 -13.53 -5.59 1.12
N ASP A 139 -14.04 -4.38 0.91
CA ASP A 139 -15.44 -4.18 0.47
C ASP A 139 -15.69 -4.84 -0.88
N VAL A 140 -14.74 -4.73 -1.80
CA VAL A 140 -14.81 -5.43 -3.09
C VAL A 140 -14.82 -6.94 -2.89
N ALA A 141 -13.94 -7.48 -2.05
CA ALA A 141 -13.85 -8.91 -1.78
C ALA A 141 -15.16 -9.45 -1.17
N VAL A 142 -15.74 -8.72 -0.21
CA VAL A 142 -17.05 -9.06 0.38
C VAL A 142 -18.13 -9.09 -0.71
N GLY A 143 -18.17 -8.10 -1.58
CA GLY A 143 -19.13 -8.03 -2.69
C GLY A 143 -18.97 -9.19 -3.68
N LEU A 144 -17.80 -9.80 -3.76
CA LEU A 144 -17.51 -10.96 -4.60
C LEU A 144 -17.77 -12.30 -3.88
N GLY A 145 -18.20 -12.28 -2.62
CA GLY A 145 -18.46 -13.48 -1.84
C GLY A 145 -17.19 -14.15 -1.29
N VAL A 146 -16.08 -13.45 -1.26
CA VAL A 146 -14.81 -13.98 -0.71
C VAL A 146 -14.84 -13.83 0.81
N PRO A 147 -14.52 -14.90 1.58
CA PRO A 147 -14.40 -14.78 3.03
C PRO A 147 -13.28 -13.81 3.39
N VAL A 148 -13.54 -12.87 4.31
CA VAL A 148 -12.57 -11.89 4.76
C VAL A 148 -12.43 -11.93 6.28
N GLU A 149 -11.20 -11.72 6.74
CA GLU A 149 -10.93 -11.53 8.16
C GLU A 149 -11.26 -10.10 8.56
N GLU A 150 -11.67 -9.92 9.80
CA GLU A 150 -11.84 -8.57 10.33
C GLU A 150 -10.48 -7.90 10.48
N LEU A 151 -10.46 -6.58 10.24
CA LEU A 151 -9.25 -5.79 10.46
C LEU A 151 -8.97 -5.70 11.94
N PRO A 152 -7.71 -5.88 12.34
CA PRO A 152 -7.33 -5.73 13.74
C PRO A 152 -7.45 -4.30 14.25
#